data_5058e35b87d8bae72b73b67ab4615d36
#
_entry.id   5058e35b87d8bae72b73b67ab4615d36
#
_cell.length_a   1.000
_cell.length_b   1.000
_cell.length_c   1.000
_cell.angle_alpha   90.00
_cell.angle_beta   90.00
_cell.angle_gamma   90.00
#
_symmetry.space_group_name_H-M   'P 1'
#
loop_
_entity.id
_entity.type
_entity.pdbx_description
1 polymer ?
#
loop_
_entity_poly.entity_id
_entity_poly.type
_entity_poly.pdbx_seq_one_letter_code
_entity_poly.pdbx_strand_id
1 'polypeptide(L)'
;MFDHVQNDHYLPELDCETLASGRTYVTPEGNKYPSITTVLGELSKAGIEAWKKRVGEETANKISAQASTRGTAVHELAENYLNNKEDWSKGYMPANIFTFNTIKPVLESRVNNIWAQEVPLYSDKLEIAGRVDCIAELDGELTIIDFKTSRKPKKKEWIENYFLQGAFYAAAFFEQTG
;
A
#
# COMPACT_ATOMS: atom_id res chain seq x y z
N MET A 1 13.20 -17.82 -2.18
CA MET A 1 14.03 -16.66 -1.82
C MET A 1 13.88 -15.68 -2.96
N PHE A 2 13.62 -14.42 -2.68
CA PHE A 2 13.43 -13.37 -3.69
C PHE A 2 14.76 -12.67 -3.95
N ASP A 3 15.04 -12.34 -5.20
CA ASP A 3 16.20 -11.54 -5.57
C ASP A 3 15.87 -10.06 -5.43
N HIS A 4 16.79 -9.29 -4.86
CA HIS A 4 16.68 -7.84 -4.72
C HIS A 4 17.62 -7.16 -5.70
N VAL A 5 17.07 -6.31 -6.56
CA VAL A 5 17.85 -5.59 -7.55
C VAL A 5 18.54 -4.40 -6.88
N GLN A 6 19.84 -4.26 -7.09
CA GLN A 6 20.49 -2.98 -6.88
C GLN A 6 20.07 -2.06 -8.01
N ASN A 7 19.20 -1.11 -7.70
CA ASN A 7 18.84 -0.08 -8.66
C ASN A 7 19.63 1.20 -8.36
N ASP A 8 20.08 1.87 -9.41
CA ASP A 8 20.83 3.13 -9.31
C ASP A 8 19.92 4.36 -9.15
N HIS A 9 18.59 4.13 -9.10
CA HIS A 9 17.62 5.20 -8.93
C HIS A 9 17.57 5.65 -7.49
N TYR A 10 17.79 6.92 -7.27
CA TYR A 10 17.64 7.51 -5.96
C TYR A 10 16.16 7.77 -5.66
N LEU A 11 15.61 6.97 -4.77
CA LEU A 11 14.25 7.17 -4.22
C LEU A 11 14.42 7.69 -2.78
N PRO A 12 14.32 9.01 -2.56
CA PRO A 12 14.58 9.59 -1.24
C PRO A 12 13.49 9.20 -0.23
N GLU A 13 13.88 8.97 1.02
CA GLU A 13 12.90 8.98 2.10
C GLU A 13 12.27 10.37 2.22
N LEU A 14 10.97 10.41 2.46
CA LEU A 14 10.22 11.65 2.63
C LEU A 14 9.70 11.76 4.05
N ASP A 15 9.88 12.92 4.65
CA ASP A 15 9.18 13.24 5.89
C ASP A 15 7.69 13.21 5.68
N CYS A 16 6.95 12.63 6.62
CA CYS A 16 5.49 12.63 6.55
C CYS A 16 4.85 12.98 7.88
N GLU A 17 3.76 13.70 7.80
CA GLU A 17 2.92 14.06 8.93
C GLU A 17 1.50 13.55 8.71
N THR A 18 0.90 12.97 9.76
CA THR A 18 -0.49 12.51 9.72
C THR A 18 -1.32 13.34 10.69
N LEU A 19 -2.21 14.16 10.14
CA LEU A 19 -3.16 15.00 10.86
C LEU A 19 -4.59 14.47 10.68
N ALA A 20 -5.55 15.10 11.35
CA ALA A 20 -6.98 14.78 11.16
C ALA A 20 -7.45 15.01 9.71
N SER A 21 -6.79 15.89 8.96
CA SER A 21 -7.04 16.16 7.54
C SER A 21 -6.45 15.11 6.59
N GLY A 22 -5.60 14.20 7.08
CA GLY A 22 -4.95 13.18 6.29
C GLY A 22 -3.42 13.21 6.43
N ARG A 23 -2.77 12.39 5.62
CA ARG A 23 -1.30 12.29 5.57
C ARG A 23 -0.74 13.20 4.49
N THR A 24 0.32 13.93 4.83
CA THR A 24 1.06 14.83 3.93
C THR A 24 2.53 14.43 3.95
N TYR A 25 3.17 14.45 2.79
CA TYR A 25 4.61 14.22 2.62
C TYR A 25 5.31 15.51 2.24
N VAL A 26 6.59 15.62 2.61
CA VAL A 26 7.46 16.74 2.24
C VAL A 26 8.49 16.25 1.25
N THR A 27 8.54 16.85 0.05
CA THR A 27 9.52 16.49 -0.99
C THR A 27 10.91 17.04 -0.63
N PRO A 28 11.98 16.58 -1.28
CA PRO A 28 13.32 17.11 -1.07
C PRO A 28 13.43 18.64 -1.30
N GLU A 29 12.59 19.19 -2.17
CA GLU A 29 12.49 20.62 -2.48
C GLU A 29 11.66 21.39 -1.46
N GLY A 30 11.04 20.69 -0.47
CA GLY A 30 10.23 21.28 0.59
C GLY A 30 8.75 21.46 0.23
N ASN A 31 8.29 20.93 -0.92
CA ASN A 31 6.89 20.95 -1.29
C ASN A 31 6.09 19.99 -0.40
N LYS A 32 4.85 20.35 -0.07
CA LYS A 32 3.95 19.52 0.77
C LYS A 32 2.84 18.95 -0.09
N TYR A 33 2.85 17.63 -0.25
CA TYR A 33 1.85 16.92 -1.04
C TYR A 33 0.99 15.99 -0.18
N PRO A 34 -0.34 15.98 -0.36
CA PRO A 34 -1.21 15.02 0.30
C PRO A 34 -0.90 13.61 -0.18
N SER A 35 -1.15 12.60 0.67
CA SER A 35 -1.01 11.21 0.22
C SER A 35 -2.12 10.85 -0.76
N ILE A 36 -1.81 9.97 -1.72
CA ILE A 36 -2.81 9.41 -2.65
C ILE A 36 -3.99 8.79 -1.89
N THR A 37 -3.76 8.14 -0.76
CA THR A 37 -4.82 7.57 0.07
C THR A 37 -5.70 8.63 0.72
N THR A 38 -5.16 9.79 1.06
CA THR A 38 -5.93 10.95 1.55
C THR A 38 -6.83 11.48 0.42
N VAL A 39 -6.29 11.68 -0.78
CA VAL A 39 -7.05 12.17 -1.94
C VAL A 39 -8.17 11.19 -2.32
N LEU A 40 -7.88 9.90 -2.45
CA LEU A 40 -8.88 8.88 -2.76
C LEU A 40 -9.88 8.66 -1.63
N GLY A 41 -9.49 8.96 -0.40
CA GLY A 41 -10.37 8.94 0.78
C GLY A 41 -11.52 9.95 0.65
N GLU A 42 -11.25 11.14 0.12
CA GLU A 42 -12.30 12.15 -0.11
C GLU A 42 -13.35 11.66 -1.12
N LEU A 43 -12.93 10.93 -2.18
CA LEU A 43 -13.87 10.33 -3.15
C LEU A 43 -14.78 9.27 -2.50
N SER A 44 -14.29 8.59 -1.48
CA SER A 44 -15.04 7.53 -0.78
C SER A 44 -15.89 8.04 0.39
N LYS A 45 -15.75 9.31 0.78
CA LYS A 45 -16.30 9.87 2.02
C LYS A 45 -17.81 9.69 2.15
N ALA A 46 -18.56 10.05 1.10
CA ALA A 46 -20.02 9.94 1.10
C ALA A 46 -20.47 8.47 1.30
N GLY A 47 -19.80 7.51 0.67
CA GLY A 47 -20.08 6.07 0.83
C GLY A 47 -19.78 5.58 2.24
N ILE A 48 -18.68 6.04 2.83
CA ILE A 48 -18.28 5.71 4.20
C ILE A 48 -19.29 6.29 5.21
N GLU A 49 -19.73 7.53 5.02
CA GLU A 49 -20.75 8.16 5.87
C GLU A 49 -22.09 7.44 5.80
N ALA A 50 -22.54 7.08 4.61
CA ALA A 50 -23.75 6.29 4.41
C ALA A 50 -23.65 4.91 5.08
N TRP A 51 -22.49 4.26 4.98
CA TRP A 51 -22.23 3.00 5.67
C TRP A 51 -22.24 3.17 7.19
N LYS A 52 -21.58 4.19 7.76
CA LYS A 52 -21.58 4.51 9.20
C LYS A 52 -22.99 4.72 9.72
N LYS A 53 -23.80 5.49 9.03
CA LYS A 53 -25.22 5.72 9.37
C LYS A 53 -26.02 4.41 9.42
N ARG A 54 -25.75 3.47 8.49
CA ARG A 54 -26.47 2.20 8.40
C ARG A 54 -26.09 1.21 9.51
N VAL A 55 -24.81 1.12 9.88
CA VAL A 55 -24.33 0.11 10.85
C VAL A 55 -24.18 0.66 12.27
N GLY A 56 -24.25 1.97 12.44
CA GLY A 56 -24.00 2.68 13.69
C GLY A 56 -22.51 3.03 13.84
N GLU A 57 -22.24 4.20 14.41
CA GLU A 57 -20.89 4.76 14.49
C GLU A 57 -19.92 3.89 15.31
N GLU A 58 -20.35 3.39 16.47
CA GLU A 58 -19.53 2.52 17.32
C GLU A 58 -19.13 1.23 16.58
N THR A 59 -20.10 0.58 15.92
CA THR A 59 -19.85 -0.64 15.14
C THR A 59 -18.92 -0.35 13.97
N ALA A 60 -19.13 0.76 13.27
CA ALA A 60 -18.28 1.17 12.15
C ALA A 60 -16.84 1.42 12.61
N ASN A 61 -16.64 2.12 13.71
CA ASN A 61 -15.32 2.39 14.28
C ASN A 61 -14.60 1.10 14.69
N LYS A 62 -15.30 0.16 15.34
CA LYS A 62 -14.76 -1.16 15.68
C LYS A 62 -14.33 -1.96 14.45
N ILE A 63 -15.18 -2.00 13.42
CA ILE A 63 -14.85 -2.68 12.15
C ILE A 63 -13.64 -2.04 11.47
N SER A 64 -13.59 -0.71 11.42
CA SER A 64 -12.48 0.04 10.81
C SER A 64 -11.17 -0.20 11.55
N ALA A 65 -11.17 -0.13 12.89
CA ALA A 65 -9.99 -0.41 13.70
C ALA A 65 -9.46 -1.84 13.49
N GLN A 66 -10.35 -2.84 13.49
CA GLN A 66 -9.98 -4.24 13.22
C GLN A 66 -9.42 -4.41 11.80
N ALA A 67 -10.00 -3.72 10.81
CA ALA A 67 -9.51 -3.78 9.43
C ALA A 67 -8.14 -3.15 9.29
N SER A 68 -7.90 -2.00 9.93
CA SER A 68 -6.61 -1.31 9.95
C SER A 68 -5.53 -2.18 10.59
N THR A 69 -5.76 -2.68 11.81
CA THR A 69 -4.80 -3.55 12.52
C THR A 69 -4.44 -4.80 11.69
N ARG A 70 -5.44 -5.45 11.09
CA ARG A 70 -5.19 -6.60 10.21
C ARG A 70 -4.42 -6.20 8.97
N GLY A 71 -4.78 -5.06 8.36
CA GLY A 71 -4.09 -4.53 7.18
C GLY A 71 -2.61 -4.34 7.47
N THR A 72 -2.27 -3.57 8.51
CA THR A 72 -0.88 -3.33 8.92
C THR A 72 -0.12 -4.64 9.12
N ALA A 73 -0.66 -5.58 9.88
CA ALA A 73 0.02 -6.85 10.14
C ALA A 73 0.25 -7.68 8.87
N VAL A 74 -0.66 -7.66 7.89
CA VAL A 74 -0.49 -8.40 6.63
C VAL A 74 0.54 -7.71 5.71
N HIS A 75 0.59 -6.38 5.68
CA HIS A 75 1.62 -5.64 4.94
C HIS A 75 3.02 -5.92 5.52
N GLU A 76 3.18 -5.84 6.84
CA GLU A 76 4.45 -6.17 7.51
C GLU A 76 4.87 -7.63 7.28
N LEU A 77 3.91 -8.58 7.27
CA LEU A 77 4.20 -9.98 6.92
C LEU A 77 4.68 -10.11 5.48
N ALA A 78 4.05 -9.40 4.54
CA ALA A 78 4.45 -9.40 3.13
C ALA A 78 5.85 -8.80 2.96
N GLU A 79 6.11 -7.65 3.57
CA GLU A 79 7.41 -6.99 3.56
C GLU A 79 8.51 -7.89 4.13
N ASN A 80 8.30 -8.46 5.32
CA ASN A 80 9.26 -9.36 5.96
C ASN A 80 9.54 -10.59 5.10
N TYR A 81 8.51 -11.17 4.51
CA TYR A 81 8.62 -12.35 3.66
C TYR A 81 9.38 -12.06 2.37
N LEU A 82 9.03 -10.98 1.68
CA LEU A 82 9.72 -10.53 0.46
C LEU A 82 11.17 -10.11 0.75
N ASN A 83 11.47 -9.61 1.95
CA ASN A 83 12.84 -9.35 2.42
C ASN A 83 13.60 -10.61 2.84
N ASN A 84 13.05 -11.80 2.60
CA ASN A 84 13.69 -13.09 2.94
C ASN A 84 14.03 -13.24 4.44
N LYS A 85 13.32 -12.58 5.35
CA LYS A 85 13.58 -12.75 6.79
C LYS A 85 13.23 -14.17 7.23
N GLU A 86 14.14 -14.86 7.91
CA GLU A 86 13.93 -16.25 8.36
C GLU A 86 12.71 -16.37 9.29
N ASP A 87 12.53 -15.40 10.17
CA ASP A 87 11.45 -15.36 11.15
C ASP A 87 10.32 -14.38 10.76
N TRP A 88 10.04 -14.27 9.46
CA TRP A 88 9.07 -13.33 8.88
C TRP A 88 7.69 -13.31 9.55
N SER A 89 7.27 -14.43 10.15
CA SER A 89 5.95 -14.57 10.79
C SER A 89 5.98 -14.52 12.33
N LYS A 90 7.17 -14.36 12.93
CA LYS A 90 7.34 -14.38 14.38
C LYS A 90 6.66 -13.19 15.05
N GLY A 91 5.85 -13.47 16.07
CA GLY A 91 5.16 -12.45 16.85
C GLY A 91 3.80 -12.02 16.27
N TYR A 92 3.44 -12.50 15.08
CA TYR A 92 2.13 -12.19 14.49
C TYR A 92 1.06 -13.19 14.91
N MET A 93 -0.20 -12.70 14.97
CA MET A 93 -1.34 -13.56 15.27
C MET A 93 -1.56 -14.61 14.18
N PRO A 94 -1.92 -15.86 14.54
CA PRO A 94 -2.17 -16.93 13.56
C PRO A 94 -3.17 -16.55 12.47
N ALA A 95 -4.19 -15.75 12.78
CA ALA A 95 -5.18 -15.30 11.81
C ALA A 95 -4.59 -14.36 10.73
N ASN A 96 -3.59 -13.53 11.09
CA ASN A 96 -2.90 -12.66 10.14
C ASN A 96 -1.96 -13.46 9.25
N ILE A 97 -1.23 -14.42 9.83
CA ILE A 97 -0.38 -15.36 9.10
C ILE A 97 -1.21 -16.18 8.12
N PHE A 98 -2.37 -16.69 8.56
CA PHE A 98 -3.30 -17.41 7.68
C PHE A 98 -3.76 -16.53 6.51
N THR A 99 -4.10 -15.26 6.78
CA THR A 99 -4.51 -14.31 5.74
C THR A 99 -3.37 -14.08 4.73
N PHE A 100 -2.15 -13.85 5.21
CA PHE A 100 -0.99 -13.69 4.33
C PHE A 100 -0.71 -14.95 3.50
N ASN A 101 -0.83 -16.13 4.09
CA ASN A 101 -0.62 -17.41 3.40
C ASN A 101 -1.55 -17.64 2.21
N THR A 102 -2.65 -16.89 2.08
CA THR A 102 -3.53 -16.97 0.88
C THR A 102 -2.88 -16.37 -0.37
N ILE A 103 -2.00 -15.38 -0.21
CA ILE A 103 -1.29 -14.72 -1.32
C ILE A 103 0.13 -15.25 -1.50
N LYS A 104 0.72 -15.86 -0.47
CA LYS A 104 2.09 -16.37 -0.48
C LYS A 104 2.43 -17.22 -1.72
N PRO A 105 1.61 -18.21 -2.15
CA PRO A 105 1.91 -19.00 -3.34
C PRO A 105 1.96 -18.17 -4.63
N VAL A 106 1.16 -17.10 -4.70
CA VAL A 106 1.18 -16.18 -5.86
C VAL A 106 2.49 -15.40 -5.87
N LEU A 107 2.94 -14.91 -4.73
CA LEU A 107 4.22 -14.21 -4.61
C LEU A 107 5.37 -15.15 -5.01
N GLU A 108 5.40 -16.38 -4.48
CA GLU A 108 6.45 -17.36 -4.76
C GLU A 108 6.55 -17.78 -6.23
N SER A 109 5.42 -17.81 -6.94
CA SER A 109 5.37 -18.29 -8.32
C SER A 109 5.51 -17.19 -9.37
N ARG A 110 5.22 -15.94 -9.03
CA ARG A 110 5.09 -14.85 -10.00
C ARG A 110 6.00 -13.65 -9.75
N VAL A 111 6.40 -13.43 -8.49
CA VAL A 111 7.26 -12.29 -8.15
C VAL A 111 8.72 -12.67 -8.27
N ASN A 112 9.46 -11.86 -9.01
CA ASN A 112 10.91 -11.91 -9.15
C ASN A 112 11.51 -10.54 -8.87
N ASN A 113 12.83 -10.42 -8.85
CA ASN A 113 13.58 -9.16 -8.87
C ASN A 113 12.87 -7.98 -8.19
N ILE A 114 12.95 -7.93 -6.86
CA ILE A 114 12.35 -6.83 -6.08
C ILE A 114 13.23 -5.58 -6.22
N TRP A 115 12.63 -4.50 -6.71
CA TRP A 115 13.30 -3.22 -6.94
C TRP A 115 13.23 -2.31 -5.73
N ALA A 116 12.08 -2.27 -5.07
CA ALA A 116 11.87 -1.47 -3.86
C ALA A 116 10.69 -1.98 -3.04
N GLN A 117 10.71 -1.75 -1.73
CA GLN A 117 9.61 -2.01 -0.83
C GLN A 117 9.45 -0.84 0.14
N GLU A 118 8.20 -0.51 0.47
CA GLU A 118 7.86 0.53 1.44
C GLU A 118 8.59 1.87 1.20
N VAL A 119 8.75 2.24 -0.09
CA VAL A 119 9.40 3.49 -0.47
C VAL A 119 8.39 4.59 -0.76
N PRO A 120 8.65 5.84 -0.36
CA PRO A 120 7.81 6.96 -0.73
C PRO A 120 8.07 7.33 -2.20
N LEU A 121 6.98 7.63 -2.90
CA LEU A 121 6.98 8.18 -4.25
C LEU A 121 6.17 9.47 -4.27
N TYR A 122 6.56 10.41 -5.13
CA TYR A 122 5.80 11.64 -5.34
C TYR A 122 5.81 12.04 -6.81
N SER A 123 4.85 12.85 -7.19
CA SER A 123 4.73 13.45 -8.51
C SER A 123 4.55 14.96 -8.33
N ASP A 124 5.49 15.75 -8.84
CA ASP A 124 5.38 17.20 -8.87
C ASP A 124 4.30 17.67 -9.85
N LYS A 125 4.04 16.87 -10.91
CA LYS A 125 2.98 17.17 -11.88
C LYS A 125 1.58 17.02 -11.29
N LEU A 126 1.41 16.04 -10.40
CA LEU A 126 0.13 15.76 -9.77
C LEU A 126 0.00 16.40 -8.38
N GLU A 127 1.10 16.87 -7.81
CA GLU A 127 1.20 17.40 -6.44
C GLU A 127 0.65 16.39 -5.39
N ILE A 128 0.97 15.10 -5.59
CA ILE A 128 0.53 13.98 -4.75
C ILE A 128 1.76 13.13 -4.40
N ALA A 129 1.74 12.54 -3.21
CA ALA A 129 2.75 11.58 -2.77
C ALA A 129 2.10 10.32 -2.17
N GLY A 130 2.92 9.31 -1.87
CA GLY A 130 2.45 8.11 -1.19
C GLY A 130 3.57 7.13 -0.96
N ARG A 131 3.34 6.12 -0.16
CA ARG A 131 4.28 5.01 0.07
C ARG A 131 3.77 3.78 -0.66
N VAL A 132 4.56 3.28 -1.60
CA VAL A 132 4.23 2.07 -2.36
C VAL A 132 4.67 0.84 -1.58
N ASP A 133 3.85 -0.21 -1.56
CA ASP A 133 4.15 -1.42 -0.80
C ASP A 133 5.33 -2.18 -1.44
N CYS A 134 5.31 -2.39 -2.76
CA CYS A 134 6.37 -3.10 -3.45
C CYS A 134 6.44 -2.74 -4.95
N ILE A 135 7.65 -2.65 -5.48
CA ILE A 135 7.95 -2.54 -6.90
C ILE A 135 8.82 -3.75 -7.24
N ALA A 136 8.31 -4.62 -8.10
CA ALA A 136 9.01 -5.87 -8.45
C ALA A 136 8.62 -6.34 -9.85
N GLU A 137 9.34 -7.30 -10.39
CA GLU A 137 8.90 -8.02 -11.57
C GLU A 137 7.80 -9.01 -11.22
N LEU A 138 6.64 -8.88 -11.84
CA LEU A 138 5.54 -9.84 -11.79
C LEU A 138 5.38 -10.49 -13.17
N ASP A 139 5.63 -11.79 -13.25
CA ASP A 139 5.66 -12.53 -14.53
C ASP A 139 6.68 -11.94 -15.55
N GLY A 140 7.77 -11.35 -15.06
CA GLY A 140 8.82 -10.74 -15.88
C GLY A 140 8.57 -9.29 -16.30
N GLU A 141 7.48 -8.67 -15.84
CA GLU A 141 7.17 -7.26 -16.12
C GLU A 141 7.30 -6.42 -14.85
N LEU A 142 8.00 -5.29 -14.92
CA LEU A 142 8.12 -4.35 -13.80
C LEU A 142 6.75 -3.81 -13.41
N THR A 143 6.35 -4.07 -12.18
CA THR A 143 4.97 -3.90 -11.72
C THR A 143 4.92 -3.24 -10.34
N ILE A 144 3.94 -2.37 -10.15
CA ILE A 144 3.54 -1.86 -8.84
C ILE A 144 2.65 -2.92 -8.17
N ILE A 145 3.05 -3.38 -7.00
CA ILE A 145 2.31 -4.35 -6.19
C ILE A 145 1.82 -3.65 -4.92
N ASP A 146 0.51 -3.70 -4.68
CA ASP A 146 -0.13 -3.09 -3.52
C ASP A 146 -1.01 -4.12 -2.81
N PHE A 147 -0.76 -4.35 -1.53
CA PHE A 147 -1.44 -5.38 -0.75
C PHE A 147 -2.74 -4.84 -0.15
N LYS A 148 -3.83 -5.57 -0.35
CA LYS A 148 -5.14 -5.19 0.19
C LYS A 148 -5.80 -6.35 0.91
N THR A 149 -6.21 -6.12 2.15
CA THR A 149 -6.96 -7.11 2.92
C THR A 149 -8.47 -6.84 2.85
N SER A 150 -9.26 -7.89 2.74
CA SER A 150 -10.71 -7.81 2.78
C SER A 150 -11.31 -9.03 3.48
N ARG A 151 -12.41 -8.83 4.23
CA ARG A 151 -13.16 -9.93 4.85
C ARG A 151 -13.97 -10.75 3.84
N LYS A 152 -14.33 -10.13 2.70
CA LYS A 152 -15.14 -10.74 1.64
C LYS A 152 -14.58 -10.30 0.29
N PRO A 153 -14.72 -11.10 -0.76
CA PRO A 153 -14.40 -10.67 -2.11
C PRO A 153 -15.13 -9.37 -2.43
N LYS A 154 -14.40 -8.42 -3.01
CA LYS A 154 -14.97 -7.14 -3.46
C LYS A 154 -15.35 -7.24 -4.93
N LYS A 155 -16.43 -6.58 -5.30
CA LYS A 155 -16.78 -6.41 -6.72
C LYS A 155 -15.82 -5.42 -7.38
N LYS A 156 -15.60 -5.57 -8.68
CA LYS A 156 -14.69 -4.72 -9.45
C LYS A 156 -15.02 -3.23 -9.32
N GLU A 157 -16.29 -2.89 -9.31
CA GLU A 157 -16.77 -1.50 -9.17
C GLU A 157 -16.41 -0.87 -7.80
N TRP A 158 -16.07 -1.70 -6.81
CA TRP A 158 -15.72 -1.22 -5.46
C TRP A 158 -14.22 -1.07 -5.22
N ILE A 159 -13.41 -1.38 -6.21
CA ILE A 159 -11.95 -1.34 -6.13
C ILE A 159 -11.31 -0.40 -7.15
N GLU A 160 -12.09 0.48 -7.77
CA GLU A 160 -11.60 1.48 -8.71
C GLU A 160 -10.46 2.33 -8.10
N ASN A 161 -10.62 2.73 -6.83
CA ASN A 161 -9.58 3.47 -6.10
C ASN A 161 -8.27 2.70 -5.96
N TYR A 162 -8.29 1.37 -5.99
CA TYR A 162 -7.04 0.58 -5.95
C TYR A 162 -6.28 0.68 -7.27
N PHE A 163 -7.00 0.69 -8.40
CA PHE A 163 -6.39 0.89 -9.71
C PHE A 163 -5.86 2.32 -9.86
N LEU A 164 -6.59 3.33 -9.36
CA LEU A 164 -6.13 4.71 -9.34
C LEU A 164 -4.87 4.87 -8.48
N GLN A 165 -4.82 4.22 -7.33
CA GLN A 165 -3.64 4.21 -6.47
C GLN A 165 -2.44 3.56 -7.16
N GLY A 166 -2.61 2.40 -7.79
CA GLY A 166 -1.55 1.72 -8.54
C GLY A 166 -1.07 2.54 -9.74
N ALA A 167 -1.99 3.15 -10.49
CA ALA A 167 -1.66 4.03 -11.62
C ALA A 167 -0.87 5.27 -11.16
N PHE A 168 -1.24 5.86 -10.02
CA PHE A 168 -0.47 6.96 -9.43
C PHE A 168 0.95 6.52 -9.10
N TYR A 169 1.15 5.38 -8.42
CA TYR A 169 2.50 4.91 -8.10
C TYR A 169 3.33 4.61 -9.34
N ALA A 170 2.73 4.03 -10.38
CA ALA A 170 3.44 3.81 -11.65
C ALA A 170 3.87 5.13 -12.30
N ALA A 171 2.97 6.12 -12.34
CA ALA A 171 3.28 7.45 -12.89
C ALA A 171 4.36 8.17 -12.07
N ALA A 172 4.27 8.15 -10.73
CA ALA A 172 5.23 8.78 -9.85
C ALA A 172 6.62 8.10 -9.94
N PHE A 173 6.65 6.77 -10.00
CA PHE A 173 7.88 6.02 -10.20
C PHE A 173 8.55 6.36 -11.54
N PHE A 174 7.78 6.38 -12.62
CA PHE A 174 8.29 6.77 -13.95
C PHE A 174 8.79 8.23 -13.97
N GLU A 175 8.09 9.15 -13.30
CA GLU A 175 8.49 10.56 -13.21
C GLU A 175 9.84 10.73 -12.50
N GLN A 176 10.11 9.91 -11.48
CA GLN A 176 11.33 9.97 -10.66
C GLN A 176 12.52 9.20 -11.28
N THR A 177 12.25 8.20 -12.12
CA THR A 177 13.28 7.28 -12.62
C THR A 177 13.50 7.33 -14.12
N GLY A 178 12.58 7.89 -14.91
CA GLY A 178 12.59 7.94 -16.38
C GLY A 178 12.03 6.67 -16.96
#